data_1fb0ef182657440b99c3bacd3e8d7bfd
#
_entry.id   1fb0ef182657440b99c3bacd3e8d7bfd
#
_cell.length_a   1.000
_cell.length_b   1.000
_cell.length_c   1.000
_cell.angle_alpha   90.00
_cell.angle_beta   90.00
_cell.angle_gamma   90.00
#
_symmetry.space_group_name_H-M   'P 1'
#
loop_
_entity.id
_entity.type
_entity.pdbx_description
1 polymer ?
#
loop_
_entity_poly.entity_id
_entity_poly.type
_entity_poly.pdbx_seq_one_letter_code
_entity_poly.pdbx_strand_id
1 'polypeptide(L)'
;MTIQEFLLNGSHSDARMYLRRKSNLAPSATAQGVVLCVHGATYGATHTFDYPVGDRSWMDHLARSGFDVWCLDLTGYGLAERPFVMNEPAHQHPPLMTTEEAVTEVGLAVDFILAESQASAISLIGYSWGTVLCGTYAGREPSRINRLILLGALWVEPQPKAVMAPLPAYRTVTADAALQRWSTGLSKATFA
;
A
#
# COMPACT_ATOMS: atom_id res chain seq x y z
N MET A 1 4.65 0.45 22.15
CA MET A 1 4.07 0.21 20.83
C MET A 1 4.56 -1.13 20.33
N THR A 2 3.66 -2.02 19.91
CA THR A 2 3.97 -3.36 19.37
C THR A 2 4.02 -3.27 17.86
N ILE A 3 5.01 -3.92 17.24
CA ILE A 3 5.13 -4.09 15.80
C ILE A 3 5.06 -5.59 15.50
N GLN A 4 4.22 -5.97 14.55
CA GLN A 4 4.09 -7.33 14.05
C GLN A 4 4.18 -7.31 12.52
N GLU A 5 4.76 -8.36 11.93
CA GLU A 5 5.03 -8.47 10.50
C GLU A 5 4.59 -9.83 10.00
N PHE A 6 3.97 -9.86 8.82
CA PHE A 6 3.40 -11.06 8.23
C PHE A 6 3.72 -11.13 6.75
N LEU A 7 3.99 -12.33 6.26
CA LEU A 7 4.06 -12.64 4.84
C LEU A 7 2.88 -13.53 4.47
N LEU A 8 2.03 -13.08 3.57
CA LEU A 8 0.82 -13.78 3.16
C LEU A 8 0.90 -14.13 1.67
N ASN A 9 0.33 -15.26 1.30
CA ASN A 9 0.18 -15.59 -0.12
C ASN A 9 -0.67 -14.52 -0.80
N GLY A 10 -0.15 -13.97 -1.88
CA GLY A 10 -0.80 -12.97 -2.71
C GLY A 10 -1.40 -13.57 -3.98
N SER A 11 -1.53 -12.74 -5.02
CA SER A 11 -2.00 -13.15 -6.35
C SER A 11 -0.95 -13.91 -7.16
N HIS A 12 0.32 -13.88 -6.77
CA HIS A 12 1.42 -14.61 -7.39
C HIS A 12 1.82 -15.82 -6.55
N SER A 13 1.97 -16.98 -7.20
CA SER A 13 2.27 -18.25 -6.51
C SER A 13 3.72 -18.36 -6.01
N ASP A 14 4.63 -17.54 -6.55
CA ASP A 14 6.07 -17.57 -6.28
C ASP A 14 6.55 -16.41 -5.40
N ALA A 15 5.64 -15.56 -4.91
CA ALA A 15 5.98 -14.43 -4.07
C ALA A 15 4.83 -14.05 -3.13
N ARG A 16 5.17 -13.61 -1.92
CA ARG A 16 4.21 -13.23 -0.89
C ARG A 16 4.14 -11.72 -0.72
N MET A 17 2.93 -11.22 -0.46
CA MET A 17 2.70 -9.85 -0.02
C MET A 17 3.12 -9.70 1.45
N TYR A 18 3.37 -8.45 1.89
CA TYR A 18 3.82 -8.15 3.23
C TYR A 18 2.83 -7.23 3.94
N LEU A 19 2.52 -7.59 5.19
CA LEU A 19 1.72 -6.76 6.09
C LEU A 19 2.54 -6.38 7.33
N ARG A 20 2.44 -5.12 7.73
CA ARG A 20 2.93 -4.64 9.03
C ARG A 20 1.77 -4.10 9.85
N ARG A 21 1.72 -4.52 11.12
CA ARG A 21 0.80 -4.02 12.13
C ARG A 21 1.56 -3.18 13.14
N LYS A 22 0.98 -2.05 13.52
CA LYS A 22 1.40 -1.23 14.67
C LYS A 22 0.23 -0.99 15.59
N SER A 23 0.40 -1.28 16.87
CA SER A 23 -0.61 -1.06 17.90
C SER A 23 0.04 -0.53 19.18
N ASN A 24 -0.63 0.42 19.81
CA ASN A 24 -0.23 0.93 21.13
C ASN A 24 -1.27 0.57 22.21
N LEU A 25 -2.10 -0.42 21.93
CA LEU A 25 -3.16 -0.86 22.82
C LEU A 25 -2.61 -1.80 23.89
N ALA A 26 -3.13 -1.71 25.10
CA ALA A 26 -2.94 -2.74 26.11
C ALA A 26 -3.63 -4.04 25.66
N PRO A 27 -3.18 -5.23 26.13
CA PRO A 27 -3.74 -6.51 25.68
C PRO A 27 -5.26 -6.67 25.82
N SER A 28 -5.86 -5.96 26.78
CA SER A 28 -7.31 -5.98 27.05
C SER A 28 -8.08 -4.79 26.48
N ALA A 29 -7.40 -3.87 25.78
CA ALA A 29 -8.03 -2.65 25.27
C ALA A 29 -8.63 -2.89 23.89
N THR A 30 -9.83 -2.38 23.66
CA THR A 30 -10.48 -2.36 22.35
C THR A 30 -9.95 -1.19 21.52
N ALA A 31 -9.57 -1.43 20.28
CA ALA A 31 -9.19 -0.39 19.34
C ALA A 31 -10.36 0.56 19.04
N GLN A 32 -10.07 1.84 18.81
CA GLN A 32 -11.05 2.79 18.28
C GLN A 32 -11.52 2.41 16.86
N GLY A 33 -10.73 1.61 16.17
CA GLY A 33 -11.00 1.07 14.86
C GLY A 33 -9.74 0.44 14.27
N VAL A 34 -9.94 -0.33 13.21
CA VAL A 34 -8.87 -0.96 12.44
C VAL A 34 -8.66 -0.17 11.16
N VAL A 35 -7.40 0.11 10.81
CA VAL A 35 -7.02 0.92 9.64
C VAL A 35 -6.01 0.15 8.80
N LEU A 36 -6.26 0.04 7.49
CA LEU A 36 -5.30 -0.47 6.51
C LEU A 36 -4.85 0.66 5.57
N CYS A 37 -3.54 0.86 5.48
CA CYS A 37 -2.90 1.80 4.56
C CYS A 37 -2.41 1.06 3.31
N VAL A 38 -2.78 1.55 2.12
CA VAL A 38 -2.45 0.98 0.81
C VAL A 38 -1.72 2.00 -0.05
N HIS A 39 -0.55 1.60 -0.56
CA HIS A 39 0.39 2.49 -1.27
C HIS A 39 0.01 2.79 -2.72
N GLY A 40 0.75 3.71 -3.33
CA GLY A 40 0.68 4.04 -4.75
C GLY A 40 1.60 3.18 -5.62
N ALA A 41 1.76 3.57 -6.89
CA ALA A 41 2.44 2.76 -7.91
C ALA A 41 3.98 2.79 -7.87
N THR A 42 4.62 3.37 -6.86
CA THR A 42 6.09 3.52 -6.86
C THR A 42 6.76 3.03 -5.57
N TYR A 43 6.22 3.41 -4.42
CA TYR A 43 6.79 3.07 -3.10
C TYR A 43 5.83 2.17 -2.36
N GLY A 44 6.37 1.20 -1.60
CA GLY A 44 5.57 0.37 -0.71
C GLY A 44 4.95 1.17 0.43
N ALA A 45 3.96 0.59 1.09
CA ALA A 45 3.22 1.24 2.18
C ALA A 45 4.10 1.45 3.41
N THR A 46 5.03 0.54 3.69
CA THR A 46 6.02 0.71 4.76
C THR A 46 6.85 1.99 4.58
N HIS A 47 7.25 2.31 3.34
CA HIS A 47 8.01 3.52 3.04
C HIS A 47 7.13 4.77 2.92
N THR A 48 5.84 4.60 2.64
CA THR A 48 4.89 5.73 2.48
C THR A 48 4.27 6.14 3.81
N PHE A 49 3.84 5.18 4.62
CA PHE A 49 3.05 5.44 5.83
C PHE A 49 3.82 5.19 7.12
N ASP A 50 4.90 4.39 7.07
CA ASP A 50 5.70 4.05 8.25
C ASP A 50 7.11 4.64 8.26
N TYR A 51 7.41 5.53 7.31
CA TYR A 51 8.64 6.30 7.34
C TYR A 51 8.54 7.42 8.38
N PRO A 52 9.49 7.50 9.35
CA PRO A 52 9.45 8.53 10.37
C PRO A 52 9.81 9.91 9.78
N VAL A 53 8.97 10.90 10.05
CA VAL A 53 9.26 12.32 9.81
C VAL A 53 9.42 12.97 11.17
N GLY A 54 10.66 13.35 11.49
CA GLY A 54 11.01 13.73 12.85
C GLY A 54 11.04 12.50 13.78
N ASP A 55 10.18 12.45 14.79
CA ASP A 55 10.16 11.40 15.83
C ASP A 55 9.14 10.29 15.59
N ARG A 56 8.33 10.38 14.54
CA ARG A 56 7.24 9.42 14.30
C ARG A 56 6.80 9.31 12.85
N SER A 57 6.26 8.14 12.50
CA SER A 57 5.56 7.89 11.24
C SER A 57 4.07 8.25 11.35
N TRP A 58 3.38 8.24 10.22
CA TRP A 58 1.92 8.37 10.21
C TRP A 58 1.25 7.17 10.91
N MET A 59 1.76 5.96 10.70
CA MET A 59 1.28 4.79 11.44
C MET A 59 1.48 4.93 12.94
N ASP A 60 2.60 5.49 13.40
CA ASP A 60 2.84 5.75 14.83
C ASP A 60 1.83 6.73 15.42
N HIS A 61 1.48 7.77 14.65
CA HIS A 61 0.49 8.76 15.08
C HIS A 61 -0.90 8.09 15.26
N LEU A 62 -1.35 7.32 14.28
CA LEU A 62 -2.62 6.61 14.34
C LEU A 62 -2.64 5.58 15.48
N ALA A 63 -1.57 4.79 15.65
CA ALA A 63 -1.48 3.80 16.72
C ALA A 63 -1.52 4.46 18.11
N ARG A 64 -0.82 5.58 18.30
CA ARG A 64 -0.88 6.36 19.57
C ARG A 64 -2.26 6.97 19.80
N SER A 65 -3.02 7.22 18.75
CA SER A 65 -4.42 7.68 18.83
C SER A 65 -5.41 6.54 19.09
N GLY A 66 -4.94 5.33 19.39
CA GLY A 66 -5.79 4.21 19.81
C GLY A 66 -6.34 3.35 18.66
N PHE A 67 -5.83 3.50 17.43
CA PHE A 67 -6.18 2.63 16.30
C PHE A 67 -5.28 1.40 16.25
N ASP A 68 -5.80 0.30 15.70
CA ASP A 68 -5.03 -0.84 15.25
C ASP A 68 -4.67 -0.62 13.78
N VAL A 69 -3.38 -0.35 13.50
CA VAL A 69 -2.93 0.21 12.22
C VAL A 69 -2.11 -0.80 11.44
N TRP A 70 -2.50 -1.00 10.21
CA TRP A 70 -1.86 -1.93 9.28
C TRP A 70 -1.40 -1.20 8.02
N CYS A 71 -0.34 -1.69 7.38
CA CYS A 71 0.00 -1.30 6.02
C CYS A 71 0.33 -2.54 5.18
N LEU A 72 -0.04 -2.48 3.89
CA LEU A 72 0.14 -3.54 2.92
C LEU A 72 1.19 -3.12 1.88
N ASP A 73 2.30 -3.85 1.80
CA ASP A 73 3.14 -3.87 0.61
C ASP A 73 2.65 -4.99 -0.32
N LEU A 74 2.11 -4.60 -1.46
CA LEU A 74 1.68 -5.52 -2.52
C LEU A 74 2.87 -6.33 -3.02
N THR A 75 2.63 -7.53 -3.53
CA THR A 75 3.65 -8.38 -4.14
C THR A 75 4.51 -7.60 -5.13
N GLY A 76 5.83 -7.69 -4.99
CA GLY A 76 6.79 -6.93 -5.78
C GLY A 76 7.11 -5.52 -5.26
N TYR A 77 6.45 -5.02 -4.22
CA TYR A 77 6.69 -3.71 -3.62
C TYR A 77 7.28 -3.78 -2.21
N GLY A 78 7.90 -2.70 -1.78
CA GLY A 78 8.36 -2.49 -0.40
C GLY A 78 9.13 -3.67 0.17
N LEU A 79 8.63 -4.24 1.27
CA LEU A 79 9.18 -5.41 1.95
C LEU A 79 8.52 -6.74 1.51
N ALA A 80 7.55 -6.70 0.58
CA ALA A 80 7.00 -7.91 -0.03
C ALA A 80 8.05 -8.64 -0.88
N GLU A 81 7.82 -9.92 -1.09
CA GLU A 81 8.70 -10.74 -1.94
C GLU A 81 8.61 -10.30 -3.41
N ARG A 82 9.68 -10.57 -4.14
CA ARG A 82 9.80 -10.26 -5.56
C ARG A 82 9.50 -11.52 -6.37
N PRO A 83 8.46 -11.54 -7.23
CA PRO A 83 8.26 -12.62 -8.16
C PRO A 83 9.50 -12.86 -9.03
N PHE A 84 9.75 -14.11 -9.41
CA PHE A 84 10.94 -14.50 -10.17
C PHE A 84 11.14 -13.66 -11.44
N VAL A 85 10.05 -13.31 -12.12
CA VAL A 85 10.07 -12.49 -13.34
C VAL A 85 10.74 -11.11 -13.13
N MET A 86 10.84 -10.62 -11.91
CA MET A 86 11.58 -9.37 -11.61
C MET A 86 13.10 -9.52 -11.65
N ASN A 87 13.62 -10.74 -11.82
CA ASN A 87 15.04 -11.01 -12.07
C ASN A 87 15.36 -11.05 -13.59
N GLU A 88 14.35 -10.95 -14.44
CA GLU A 88 14.46 -10.99 -15.88
C GLU A 88 14.23 -9.61 -16.50
N PRO A 89 14.62 -9.36 -17.76
CA PRO A 89 14.38 -8.08 -18.41
C PRO A 89 12.88 -7.77 -18.50
N ALA A 90 12.47 -6.66 -17.93
CA ALA A 90 11.05 -6.30 -17.77
C ALA A 90 10.24 -6.26 -19.09
N HIS A 91 10.90 -5.93 -20.21
CA HIS A 91 10.26 -5.84 -21.53
C HIS A 91 9.91 -7.20 -22.15
N GLN A 92 10.40 -8.30 -21.59
CA GLN A 92 10.14 -9.67 -22.08
C GLN A 92 8.87 -10.27 -21.48
N HIS A 93 8.27 -9.61 -20.51
CA HIS A 93 7.11 -10.11 -19.78
C HIS A 93 5.96 -9.07 -19.74
N PRO A 94 4.71 -9.54 -19.69
CA PRO A 94 3.57 -8.65 -19.50
C PRO A 94 3.59 -7.97 -18.11
N PRO A 95 2.77 -6.94 -17.89
CA PRO A 95 2.66 -6.30 -16.57
C PRO A 95 2.44 -7.31 -15.45
N LEU A 96 3.29 -7.23 -14.42
CA LEU A 96 3.34 -8.19 -13.32
C LEU A 96 2.18 -8.04 -12.35
N MET A 97 1.74 -6.82 -12.09
CA MET A 97 0.69 -6.51 -11.13
C MET A 97 -0.36 -5.63 -11.81
N THR A 98 -1.47 -6.24 -12.18
CA THR A 98 -2.65 -5.52 -12.69
C THR A 98 -3.44 -4.90 -11.54
N THR A 99 -4.31 -3.94 -11.84
CA THR A 99 -5.22 -3.37 -10.83
C THR A 99 -6.12 -4.44 -10.21
N GLU A 100 -6.59 -5.43 -10.98
CA GLU A 100 -7.44 -6.50 -10.47
C GLU A 100 -6.70 -7.44 -9.51
N GLU A 101 -5.48 -7.81 -9.83
CA GLU A 101 -4.63 -8.60 -8.93
C GLU A 101 -4.34 -7.85 -7.63
N ALA A 102 -4.02 -6.56 -7.73
CA ALA A 102 -3.78 -5.70 -6.57
C ALA A 102 -5.04 -5.53 -5.70
N VAL A 103 -6.23 -5.41 -6.29
CA VAL A 103 -7.51 -5.37 -5.54
C VAL A 103 -7.76 -6.72 -4.85
N THR A 104 -7.41 -7.82 -5.47
CA THR A 104 -7.46 -9.16 -4.85
C THR A 104 -6.55 -9.23 -3.63
N GLU A 105 -5.32 -8.72 -3.72
CA GLU A 105 -4.39 -8.68 -2.58
C GLU A 105 -4.90 -7.78 -1.45
N VAL A 106 -5.54 -6.65 -1.76
CA VAL A 106 -6.22 -5.83 -0.74
C VAL A 106 -7.32 -6.65 -0.05
N GLY A 107 -8.09 -7.43 -0.79
CA GLY A 107 -9.11 -8.32 -0.22
C GLY A 107 -8.54 -9.37 0.72
N LEU A 108 -7.47 -10.07 0.29
CA LEU A 108 -6.77 -11.06 1.11
C LEU A 108 -6.20 -10.43 2.40
N ALA A 109 -5.64 -9.22 2.29
CA ALA A 109 -5.17 -8.48 3.46
C ALA A 109 -6.31 -8.12 4.41
N VAL A 110 -7.44 -7.66 3.89
CA VAL A 110 -8.62 -7.34 4.71
C VAL A 110 -9.16 -8.60 5.41
N ASP A 111 -9.24 -9.75 4.71
CA ASP A 111 -9.65 -11.03 5.31
C ASP A 111 -8.78 -11.39 6.51
N PHE A 112 -7.47 -11.34 6.31
CA PHE A 112 -6.49 -11.64 7.36
C PHE A 112 -6.63 -10.67 8.56
N ILE A 113 -6.70 -9.36 8.28
CA ILE A 113 -6.77 -8.32 9.32
C ILE A 113 -8.06 -8.45 10.14
N LEU A 114 -9.20 -8.71 9.50
CA LEU A 114 -10.46 -8.88 10.21
C LEU A 114 -10.45 -10.13 11.10
N ALA A 115 -9.81 -11.21 10.65
CA ALA A 115 -9.63 -12.42 11.45
C ALA A 115 -8.72 -12.16 12.67
N GLU A 116 -7.58 -11.47 12.47
CA GLU A 116 -6.63 -11.15 13.54
C GLU A 116 -7.17 -10.15 14.56
N SER A 117 -7.89 -9.13 14.09
CA SER A 117 -8.43 -8.06 14.95
C SER A 117 -9.79 -8.38 15.57
N GLN A 118 -10.46 -9.44 15.11
CA GLN A 118 -11.85 -9.79 15.46
C GLN A 118 -12.84 -8.64 15.14
N ALA A 119 -12.49 -7.74 14.24
CA ALA A 119 -13.34 -6.65 13.79
C ALA A 119 -14.27 -7.12 12.67
N SER A 120 -15.45 -6.52 12.58
CA SER A 120 -16.41 -6.81 11.49
C SER A 120 -16.17 -5.96 10.24
N ALA A 121 -15.49 -4.81 10.38
CA ALA A 121 -15.20 -3.90 9.30
C ALA A 121 -13.92 -3.08 9.58
N ILE A 122 -13.31 -2.55 8.51
CA ILE A 122 -12.02 -1.85 8.52
C ILE A 122 -12.14 -0.48 7.85
N SER A 123 -11.30 0.46 8.22
CA SER A 123 -11.11 1.71 7.48
C SER A 123 -9.93 1.57 6.51
N LEU A 124 -10.08 2.05 5.28
CA LEU A 124 -9.04 2.02 4.26
C LEU A 124 -8.47 3.43 4.04
N ILE A 125 -7.14 3.53 3.95
CA ILE A 125 -6.44 4.73 3.50
C ILE A 125 -5.67 4.35 2.24
N GLY A 126 -6.11 4.83 1.07
CA GLY A 126 -5.42 4.63 -0.19
C GLY A 126 -4.65 5.88 -0.61
N TYR A 127 -3.41 5.72 -1.09
CA TYR A 127 -2.60 6.80 -1.64
C TYR A 127 -2.37 6.61 -3.14
N SER A 128 -2.60 7.64 -3.96
CA SER A 128 -2.35 7.61 -5.41
C SER A 128 -3.06 6.40 -6.05
N TRP A 129 -2.34 5.45 -6.67
CA TRP A 129 -2.94 4.21 -7.20
C TRP A 129 -3.70 3.41 -6.13
N GLY A 130 -3.24 3.42 -4.88
CA GLY A 130 -3.97 2.82 -3.76
C GLY A 130 -5.40 3.37 -3.58
N THR A 131 -5.68 4.58 -4.08
CA THR A 131 -7.06 5.12 -4.06
C THR A 131 -7.99 4.36 -4.99
N VAL A 132 -7.47 3.93 -6.15
CA VAL A 132 -8.22 3.08 -7.10
C VAL A 132 -8.46 1.71 -6.48
N LEU A 133 -7.43 1.11 -5.86
CA LEU A 133 -7.52 -0.21 -5.24
C LEU A 133 -8.54 -0.22 -4.09
N CYS A 134 -8.38 0.70 -3.13
CA CYS A 134 -9.27 0.84 -2.00
C CYS A 134 -10.71 1.20 -2.41
N GLY A 135 -10.87 2.10 -3.39
CA GLY A 135 -12.18 2.48 -3.92
C GLY A 135 -12.88 1.32 -4.62
N THR A 136 -12.15 0.56 -5.44
CA THR A 136 -12.69 -0.63 -6.12
C THR A 136 -13.09 -1.70 -5.12
N TYR A 137 -12.23 -2.02 -4.14
CA TYR A 137 -12.55 -2.98 -3.10
C TYR A 137 -13.75 -2.55 -2.26
N ALA A 138 -13.80 -1.29 -1.82
CA ALA A 138 -14.90 -0.76 -1.04
C ALA A 138 -16.25 -0.79 -1.80
N GLY A 139 -16.23 -0.58 -3.11
CA GLY A 139 -17.40 -0.69 -3.95
C GLY A 139 -17.92 -2.13 -4.09
N ARG A 140 -17.02 -3.12 -4.03
CA ARG A 140 -17.36 -4.56 -4.10
C ARG A 140 -17.82 -5.13 -2.76
N GLU A 141 -17.19 -4.69 -1.66
CA GLU A 141 -17.39 -5.21 -0.30
C GLU A 141 -17.76 -4.11 0.71
N PRO A 142 -18.83 -3.31 0.45
CA PRO A 142 -19.13 -2.13 1.25
C PRO A 142 -19.47 -2.46 2.71
N SER A 143 -19.98 -3.66 3.00
CA SER A 143 -20.31 -4.11 4.36
C SER A 143 -19.08 -4.30 5.26
N ARG A 144 -17.91 -4.42 4.67
CA ARG A 144 -16.62 -4.63 5.36
C ARG A 144 -15.86 -3.32 5.60
N ILE A 145 -16.39 -2.19 5.12
CA ILE A 145 -15.71 -0.90 5.14
C ILE A 145 -16.42 0.10 6.03
N ASN A 146 -15.72 0.56 7.07
CA ASN A 146 -16.20 1.62 7.96
C ASN A 146 -15.99 3.00 7.36
N ARG A 147 -14.79 3.26 6.82
CA ARG A 147 -14.40 4.55 6.22
C ARG A 147 -13.44 4.32 5.07
N LEU A 148 -13.53 5.19 4.08
CA LEU A 148 -12.62 5.22 2.94
C LEU A 148 -11.99 6.60 2.85
N ILE A 149 -10.64 6.67 2.97
CA ILE A 149 -9.86 7.89 2.85
C ILE A 149 -9.00 7.78 1.59
N LEU A 150 -9.15 8.73 0.67
CA LEU A 150 -8.46 8.76 -0.60
C LEU A 150 -7.49 9.95 -0.64
N LEU A 151 -6.18 9.67 -0.56
CA LEU A 151 -5.12 10.66 -0.54
C LEU A 151 -4.46 10.76 -1.92
N GLY A 152 -4.48 11.94 -2.54
CA GLY A 152 -3.97 12.13 -3.89
C GLY A 152 -4.71 11.23 -4.89
N ALA A 153 -6.04 11.23 -4.82
CA ALA A 153 -6.90 10.37 -5.62
C ALA A 153 -6.64 10.52 -7.11
N LEU A 154 -6.50 9.39 -7.80
CA LEU A 154 -6.42 9.37 -9.25
C LEU A 154 -7.81 9.61 -9.84
N TRP A 155 -7.86 10.54 -10.79
CA TRP A 155 -9.08 10.82 -11.54
C TRP A 155 -9.20 9.88 -12.73
N VAL A 156 -10.39 9.36 -12.96
CA VAL A 156 -10.69 8.56 -14.16
C VAL A 156 -10.88 9.51 -15.32
N GLU A 157 -9.98 9.49 -16.29
CA GLU A 157 -10.13 10.26 -17.52
C GLU A 157 -11.29 9.68 -18.35
N PRO A 158 -12.23 10.50 -18.86
CA PRO A 158 -13.34 10.03 -19.69
C PRO A 158 -12.88 9.33 -20.99
N GLN A 159 -11.69 9.68 -21.48
CA GLN A 159 -11.06 9.06 -22.63
C GLN A 159 -9.62 8.67 -22.26
N PRO A 160 -9.39 7.41 -21.85
CA PRO A 160 -8.04 6.96 -21.55
C PRO A 160 -7.15 7.08 -22.78
N LYS A 161 -5.95 7.61 -22.59
CA LYS A 161 -4.95 7.68 -23.66
C LYS A 161 -4.64 6.28 -24.15
N ALA A 162 -4.61 6.08 -25.46
CA ALA A 162 -4.22 4.82 -26.06
C ALA A 162 -2.82 4.44 -25.58
N VAL A 163 -2.67 3.22 -25.07
CA VAL A 163 -1.36 2.66 -24.75
C VAL A 163 -0.69 2.32 -26.06
N MET A 164 0.30 3.11 -26.46
CA MET A 164 0.97 3.00 -27.77
C MET A 164 1.96 1.83 -27.86
N ALA A 165 2.34 1.23 -26.73
CA ALA A 165 3.28 0.11 -26.69
C ALA A 165 2.89 -0.85 -25.55
N PRO A 166 3.29 -2.13 -25.63
CA PRO A 166 3.17 -3.06 -24.51
C PRO A 166 3.85 -2.49 -23.26
N LEU A 167 3.16 -2.52 -22.13
CA LEU A 167 3.75 -2.13 -20.86
C LEU A 167 4.70 -3.23 -20.38
N PRO A 168 5.87 -2.88 -19.84
CA PRO A 168 6.80 -3.85 -19.27
C PRO A 168 6.23 -4.46 -17.97
N ALA A 169 6.78 -5.61 -17.57
CA ALA A 169 6.40 -6.32 -16.35
C ALA A 169 6.53 -5.42 -15.10
N TYR A 170 7.60 -4.66 -15.03
CA TYR A 170 7.87 -3.73 -13.94
C TYR A 170 8.72 -2.55 -14.43
N ARG A 171 8.80 -1.51 -13.65
CA ARG A 171 9.74 -0.40 -13.83
C ARG A 171 10.56 -0.20 -12.56
N THR A 172 11.81 0.19 -12.73
CA THR A 172 12.68 0.58 -11.62
C THR A 172 12.76 2.10 -11.54
N VAL A 173 12.62 2.65 -10.34
CA VAL A 173 12.88 4.06 -10.05
C VAL A 173 14.12 4.11 -9.15
N THR A 174 15.22 4.68 -9.66
CA THR A 174 16.46 4.84 -8.88
C THR A 174 16.27 5.96 -7.84
N ALA A 175 17.09 5.93 -6.78
CA ALA A 175 17.09 6.98 -5.76
C ALA A 175 17.36 8.37 -6.37
N ASP A 176 18.33 8.46 -7.31
CA ASP A 176 18.65 9.72 -8.00
C ASP A 176 17.48 10.24 -8.82
N ALA A 177 16.78 9.37 -9.57
CA ALA A 177 15.63 9.77 -10.36
C ALA A 177 14.45 10.22 -9.46
N ALA A 178 14.26 9.57 -8.32
CA ALA A 178 13.26 9.98 -7.33
C ALA A 178 13.62 11.34 -6.73
N LEU A 179 14.88 11.52 -6.29
CA LEU A 179 15.38 12.76 -5.71
C LEU A 179 15.24 13.93 -6.70
N GLN A 180 15.65 13.73 -7.96
CA GLN A 180 15.52 14.74 -9.01
C GLN A 180 14.08 15.16 -9.22
N ARG A 181 13.13 14.21 -9.26
CA ARG A 181 11.70 14.49 -9.40
C ARG A 181 11.15 15.28 -8.21
N TRP A 182 11.54 14.94 -6.99
CA TRP A 182 11.03 15.58 -5.78
C TRP A 182 11.67 16.94 -5.51
N SER A 183 12.90 17.15 -6.00
CA SER A 183 13.59 18.44 -5.88
C SER A 183 13.20 19.46 -6.95
N THR A 184 12.41 19.07 -7.96
CA THR A 184 11.97 19.98 -9.02
C THR A 184 11.19 21.16 -8.41
N GLY A 185 11.68 22.37 -8.63
CA GLY A 185 11.08 23.61 -8.12
C GLY A 185 11.47 23.98 -6.67
N LEU A 186 12.31 23.17 -6.01
CA LEU A 186 12.83 23.49 -4.68
C LEU A 186 14.22 24.14 -4.77
N SER A 187 14.50 25.08 -3.87
CA SER A 187 15.83 25.68 -3.79
C SER A 187 16.83 24.71 -3.16
N LYS A 188 18.14 24.81 -3.52
CA LYS A 188 19.20 23.97 -2.91
C LYS A 188 19.25 24.10 -1.38
N ALA A 189 18.84 25.23 -0.82
CA ALA A 189 18.78 25.46 0.63
C ALA A 189 17.72 24.63 1.36
N THR A 190 16.75 24.06 0.63
CA THR A 190 15.66 23.24 1.21
C THR A 190 16.12 21.79 1.45
N PHE A 191 17.26 21.37 0.89
CA PHE A 191 17.81 20.01 0.97
C PHE A 191 19.09 19.90 1.82
N ALA A 192 19.51 20.95 2.49
CA ALA A 192 20.69 20.99 3.37
C ALA A 192 20.35 20.57 4.80
#